data_75d0a1192a101bf220eab3d2f1128c59
#
_entry.id   75d0a1192a101bf220eab3d2f1128c59
#
_cell.length_a   1.000
_cell.length_b   1.000
_cell.length_c   1.000
_cell.angle_alpha   90.00
_cell.angle_beta   90.00
_cell.angle_gamma   90.00
#
_symmetry.space_group_name_H-M   'P 1'
#
loop_
_entity.id
_entity.type
_entity.pdbx_description
1 polymer ?
#
loop_
_entity_poly.entity_id
_entity_poly.type
_entity_poly.pdbx_seq_one_letter_code
_entity_poly.pdbx_strand_id
1 'polypeptide(L)'
;MNRTSSLVCLPSTWRCACRTAFLCLCVGFLAAACTTPGAIAPSTMPVTGKYVELGPFEGLESCGYLFLFLPVGSPDHIADMIDTLVKSRGGDALIQVTSGSSTSWFLLGGSNCVHVRGKVVKFTK
;
A
#
# COMPACT_ATOMS: atom_id res chain seq x y z
N MET A 1 -0.62 -34.78 56.03
CA MET A 1 -1.49 -34.24 54.95
C MET A 1 -0.65 -33.99 53.71
N ASN A 2 -0.57 -35.03 52.87
CA ASN A 2 0.19 -34.94 51.60
C ASN A 2 -0.72 -34.42 50.51
N ARG A 3 -0.45 -33.23 49.98
CA ARG A 3 -1.06 -32.74 48.73
C ARG A 3 -0.22 -33.26 47.54
N THR A 4 -0.65 -34.33 46.96
CA THR A 4 -0.16 -34.80 45.65
C THR A 4 -0.64 -33.83 44.59
N SER A 5 0.26 -33.00 44.08
CA SER A 5 0.02 -32.15 42.90
C SER A 5 -0.01 -33.05 41.70
N SER A 6 -1.19 -33.38 41.18
CA SER A 6 -1.40 -34.08 39.91
C SER A 6 -0.99 -33.16 38.78
N LEU A 7 0.24 -33.32 38.30
CA LEU A 7 0.67 -32.77 37.02
C LEU A 7 -0.11 -33.50 35.90
N VAL A 8 -1.13 -32.84 35.39
CA VAL A 8 -1.87 -33.31 34.23
C VAL A 8 -0.94 -33.27 33.01
N CYS A 9 -0.40 -34.46 32.68
CA CYS A 9 0.43 -34.65 31.49
C CYS A 9 -0.48 -34.57 30.25
N LEU A 10 -0.57 -33.41 29.59
CA LEU A 10 -1.28 -33.25 28.33
C LEU A 10 -0.69 -34.18 27.27
N PRO A 11 -1.51 -34.88 26.48
CA PRO A 11 -1.07 -35.80 25.45
C PRO A 11 -0.19 -35.07 24.42
N SER A 12 0.85 -35.77 23.95
CA SER A 12 1.90 -35.19 23.07
C SER A 12 1.35 -34.54 21.80
N THR A 13 0.21 -34.98 21.32
CA THR A 13 -0.52 -34.42 20.18
C THR A 13 -1.01 -32.98 20.42
N TRP A 14 -1.46 -32.67 21.62
CA TRP A 14 -1.89 -31.30 21.96
C TRP A 14 -0.74 -30.32 22.06
N ARG A 15 0.42 -30.78 22.50
CA ARG A 15 1.64 -29.96 22.52
C ARG A 15 2.12 -29.58 21.13
N CYS A 16 2.01 -30.51 20.16
CA CYS A 16 2.30 -30.23 18.76
C CYS A 16 1.28 -29.26 18.15
N ALA A 17 -0.01 -29.47 18.38
CA ALA A 17 -1.07 -28.60 17.87
C ALA A 17 -0.98 -27.17 18.42
N CYS A 18 -0.73 -26.98 19.71
CA CYS A 18 -0.49 -25.66 20.29
C CYS A 18 0.76 -24.97 19.76
N ARG A 19 1.84 -25.73 19.52
CA ARG A 19 3.08 -25.17 18.95
C ARG A 19 2.88 -24.70 17.51
N THR A 20 2.20 -25.49 16.67
CA THR A 20 1.90 -25.09 15.30
C THR A 20 0.92 -23.91 15.25
N ALA A 21 -0.13 -23.90 16.07
CA ALA A 21 -1.04 -22.77 16.16
C ALA A 21 -0.34 -21.49 16.62
N PHE A 22 0.53 -21.58 17.62
CA PHE A 22 1.31 -20.43 18.10
C PHE A 22 2.30 -19.92 17.03
N LEU A 23 2.96 -20.83 16.30
CA LEU A 23 3.86 -20.48 15.20
C LEU A 23 3.10 -19.79 14.05
N CYS A 24 1.93 -20.30 13.67
CA CYS A 24 1.08 -19.67 12.65
C CYS A 24 0.58 -18.29 13.09
N LEU A 25 0.22 -18.14 14.37
CA LEU A 25 -0.19 -16.86 14.93
C LEU A 25 0.98 -15.85 14.92
N CYS A 26 2.17 -16.25 15.33
CA CYS A 26 3.37 -15.42 15.30
C CYS A 26 3.74 -15.00 13.88
N VAL A 27 3.68 -15.91 12.91
CA VAL A 27 3.95 -15.60 11.49
C VAL A 27 2.89 -14.65 10.93
N GLY A 28 1.62 -14.81 11.30
CA GLY A 28 0.55 -13.90 10.91
C GLY A 28 0.72 -12.48 11.46
N PHE A 29 1.23 -12.33 12.66
CA PHE A 29 1.56 -11.02 13.26
C PHE A 29 2.81 -10.36 12.65
N LEU A 30 3.71 -11.13 12.05
CA LEU A 30 4.94 -10.63 11.44
C LEU A 30 4.75 -10.12 10.01
N ALA A 31 3.58 -10.36 9.41
CA ALA A 31 3.20 -9.84 8.11
C ALA A 31 1.98 -8.92 8.26
N ALA A 32 2.21 -7.62 8.25
CA ALA A 32 1.14 -6.62 8.31
C ALA A 32 1.13 -5.79 7.02
N ALA A 33 -0.05 -5.64 6.44
CA ALA A 33 -0.26 -4.77 5.30
C ALA A 33 -1.41 -3.81 5.62
N CYS A 34 -1.15 -2.53 5.46
CA CYS A 34 -2.14 -1.47 5.63
C CYS A 34 -2.28 -0.68 4.34
N THR A 35 -3.52 -0.44 3.94
CA THR A 35 -3.82 0.44 2.81
C THR A 35 -4.58 1.64 3.36
N THR A 36 -4.05 2.83 3.13
CA THR A 36 -4.70 4.08 3.53
C THR A 36 -5.21 4.80 2.28
N PRO A 37 -6.51 5.14 2.24
CA PRO A 37 -7.03 6.00 1.19
C PRO A 37 -6.38 7.38 1.32
N GLY A 38 -5.91 7.91 0.21
CA GLY A 38 -5.34 9.25 0.14
C GLY A 38 -6.36 10.31 -0.24
N ALA A 39 -5.87 11.43 -0.72
CA ALA A 39 -6.70 12.54 -1.14
C ALA A 39 -7.47 12.24 -2.43
N ILE A 40 -8.68 12.76 -2.50
CA ILE A 40 -9.49 12.78 -3.71
C ILE A 40 -9.57 14.23 -4.15
N ALA A 41 -9.18 14.52 -5.39
CA ALA A 41 -9.29 15.85 -5.97
C ALA A 41 -10.09 15.80 -7.28
N PRO A 42 -10.97 16.77 -7.52
CA PRO A 42 -11.74 16.81 -8.77
C PRO A 42 -10.83 17.03 -9.99
N SER A 43 -9.75 17.76 -9.82
CA SER A 43 -8.77 18.04 -10.88
C SER A 43 -7.43 18.50 -10.30
N THR A 44 -6.35 18.31 -11.05
CA THR A 44 -5.02 18.83 -10.73
C THR A 44 -4.84 20.30 -11.11
N MET A 45 -5.69 20.81 -12.01
CA MET A 45 -5.72 22.21 -12.44
C MET A 45 -7.18 22.69 -12.54
N PRO A 46 -7.44 24.01 -12.44
CA PRO A 46 -8.78 24.54 -12.70
C PRO A 46 -9.22 24.20 -14.12
N VAL A 47 -10.28 23.42 -14.24
CA VAL A 47 -10.85 23.06 -15.56
C VAL A 47 -11.74 24.20 -16.02
N THR A 48 -11.19 25.10 -16.82
CA THR A 48 -11.90 26.20 -17.44
C THR A 48 -11.96 25.98 -18.94
N GLY A 49 -13.10 25.53 -19.45
CA GLY A 49 -13.29 25.35 -20.89
C GLY A 49 -13.63 23.93 -21.34
N LYS A 50 -13.63 23.73 -22.64
CA LYS A 50 -13.87 22.42 -23.26
C LYS A 50 -12.59 21.61 -23.19
N TYR A 51 -12.75 20.32 -22.91
CA TYR A 51 -11.63 19.37 -22.90
C TYR A 51 -12.03 18.06 -23.58
N VAL A 52 -11.03 17.33 -24.01
CA VAL A 52 -11.16 15.95 -24.54
C VAL A 52 -10.52 15.00 -23.55
N GLU A 53 -11.24 13.95 -23.16
CA GLU A 53 -10.68 12.87 -22.35
C GLU A 53 -9.79 11.97 -23.22
N LEU A 54 -8.53 11.83 -22.84
CA LEU A 54 -7.56 10.95 -23.51
C LEU A 54 -7.63 9.50 -23.00
N GLY A 55 -8.45 9.26 -22.00
CA GLY A 55 -8.73 7.95 -21.45
C GLY A 55 -8.44 7.82 -19.96
N PRO A 56 -8.94 6.75 -19.33
CA PRO A 56 -8.65 6.45 -17.93
C PRO A 56 -7.19 6.07 -17.79
N PHE A 57 -6.64 6.41 -16.63
CA PHE A 57 -5.35 5.94 -16.18
C PHE A 57 -5.50 5.18 -14.87
N GLU A 58 -5.17 3.91 -14.91
CA GLU A 58 -5.15 3.06 -13.74
C GLU A 58 -3.69 2.81 -13.31
N GLY A 59 -3.30 3.52 -12.26
CA GLY A 59 -2.17 3.13 -11.44
C GLY A 59 -0.78 3.49 -11.93
N LEU A 60 -0.33 4.71 -11.65
CA LEU A 60 1.08 4.93 -11.46
C LEU A 60 1.40 4.56 -10.00
N GLU A 61 2.35 3.67 -9.81
CA GLU A 61 2.77 3.20 -8.50
C GLU A 61 4.27 3.47 -8.35
N SER A 62 4.64 4.12 -7.26
CA SER A 62 6.03 4.30 -6.85
C SER A 62 6.23 3.75 -5.45
N CYS A 63 7.24 2.91 -5.29
CA CYS A 63 7.49 2.19 -4.04
C CYS A 63 8.86 2.55 -3.46
N GLY A 64 8.86 2.87 -2.17
CA GLY A 64 10.06 2.90 -1.34
C GLY A 64 10.19 1.61 -0.54
N TYR A 65 11.41 1.21 -0.24
CA TYR A 65 11.70 -0.01 0.49
C TYR A 65 12.45 0.28 1.78
N LEU A 66 12.14 -0.47 2.81
CA LEU A 66 12.84 -0.46 4.09
C LEU A 66 13.46 -1.84 4.29
N PHE A 67 14.74 -1.89 4.60
CA PHE A 67 15.43 -3.13 4.94
C PHE A 67 16.19 -2.95 6.24
N LEU A 68 15.91 -3.79 7.25
CA LEU A 68 16.50 -3.69 8.60
C LEU A 68 16.45 -2.25 9.18
N PHE A 69 15.30 -1.57 8.99
CA PHE A 69 15.08 -0.17 9.39
C PHE A 69 15.90 0.88 8.63
N LEU A 70 16.68 0.49 7.62
CA LEU A 70 17.38 1.41 6.74
C LEU A 70 16.53 1.68 5.49
N PRO A 71 16.27 2.96 5.15
CA PRO A 71 15.57 3.29 3.91
C PRO A 71 16.48 2.99 2.72
N VAL A 72 16.04 2.10 1.83
CA VAL A 72 16.75 1.72 0.59
C VAL A 72 16.23 2.53 -0.61
N GLY A 73 15.17 3.28 -0.42
CA GLY A 73 14.56 4.16 -1.40
C GLY A 73 13.32 4.81 -0.80
N SER A 74 12.93 5.93 -1.36
CA SER A 74 11.66 6.59 -1.05
C SER A 74 10.78 6.59 -2.30
N PRO A 75 9.44 6.53 -2.13
CA PRO A 75 8.56 6.71 -3.27
C PRO A 75 8.70 8.12 -3.84
N ASP A 76 8.50 8.25 -5.15
CA ASP A 76 8.50 9.56 -5.81
C ASP A 76 7.38 10.44 -5.27
N HIS A 77 7.58 11.75 -5.36
CA HIS A 77 6.54 12.70 -4.99
C HIS A 77 5.33 12.57 -5.92
N ILE A 78 4.14 12.57 -5.34
CA ILE A 78 2.88 12.45 -6.09
C ILE A 78 2.78 13.47 -7.21
N ALA A 79 3.27 14.70 -6.98
CA ALA A 79 3.26 15.77 -7.97
C ALA A 79 4.11 15.41 -9.21
N ASP A 80 5.31 14.89 -9.00
CA ASP A 80 6.23 14.50 -10.08
C ASP A 80 5.67 13.32 -10.88
N MET A 81 5.03 12.39 -10.17
CA MET A 81 4.33 11.27 -10.78
C MET A 81 3.19 11.74 -11.70
N ILE A 82 2.36 12.67 -11.22
CA ILE A 82 1.25 13.25 -12.00
C ILE A 82 1.79 13.99 -13.22
N ASP A 83 2.80 14.83 -13.05
CA ASP A 83 3.39 15.59 -14.15
C ASP A 83 3.98 14.70 -15.24
N THR A 84 4.72 13.69 -14.83
CA THR A 84 5.29 12.71 -15.75
C THR A 84 4.21 11.97 -16.53
N LEU A 85 3.14 11.61 -15.84
CA LEU A 85 2.01 10.92 -16.41
C LEU A 85 1.28 11.76 -17.47
N VAL A 86 0.90 12.98 -17.09
CA VAL A 86 0.18 13.90 -17.98
C VAL A 86 0.98 14.17 -19.24
N LYS A 87 2.29 14.43 -19.07
CA LYS A 87 3.21 14.65 -20.20
C LYS A 87 3.36 13.42 -21.10
N SER A 88 3.46 12.23 -20.54
CA SER A 88 3.62 11.00 -21.32
C SER A 88 2.42 10.69 -22.22
N ARG A 89 1.24 11.14 -21.83
CA ARG A 89 -0.01 10.97 -22.56
C ARG A 89 -0.35 12.16 -23.48
N GLY A 90 0.47 13.22 -23.47
CA GLY A 90 0.23 14.43 -24.24
C GLY A 90 -1.01 15.21 -23.80
N GLY A 91 -1.40 15.05 -22.53
CA GLY A 91 -2.47 15.77 -21.88
C GLY A 91 -1.99 17.06 -21.20
N ASP A 92 -2.95 17.80 -20.66
CA ASP A 92 -2.69 19.06 -19.95
C ASP A 92 -3.01 18.94 -18.46
N ALA A 93 -3.94 18.06 -18.07
CA ALA A 93 -4.37 17.87 -16.68
C ALA A 93 -4.89 16.47 -16.39
N LEU A 94 -4.99 16.14 -15.10
CA LEU A 94 -5.72 14.99 -14.59
C LEU A 94 -7.03 15.44 -13.94
N ILE A 95 -8.10 14.71 -14.19
CA ILE A 95 -9.39 14.85 -13.53
C ILE A 95 -9.77 13.58 -12.77
N GLN A 96 -10.66 13.70 -11.80
CA GLN A 96 -11.10 12.60 -10.94
C GLN A 96 -9.90 11.88 -10.28
N VAL A 97 -8.96 12.65 -9.78
CA VAL A 97 -7.73 12.15 -9.19
C VAL A 97 -8.01 11.50 -7.85
N THR A 98 -7.58 10.27 -7.72
CA THR A 98 -7.53 9.57 -6.43
C THR A 98 -6.11 9.12 -6.16
N SER A 99 -5.64 9.35 -4.95
CA SER A 99 -4.35 8.84 -4.49
C SER A 99 -4.57 7.86 -3.33
N GLY A 100 -3.60 7.02 -3.09
CA GLY A 100 -3.60 6.11 -1.97
C GLY A 100 -2.19 5.70 -1.63
N SER A 101 -2.01 5.15 -0.44
CA SER A 101 -0.75 4.52 -0.06
C SER A 101 -1.01 3.14 0.52
N SER A 102 -0.11 2.22 0.24
CA SER A 102 -0.10 0.90 0.84
C SER A 102 1.25 0.65 1.51
N THR A 103 1.20 0.19 2.73
CA THR A 103 2.39 -0.19 3.49
C THR A 103 2.29 -1.66 3.82
N SER A 104 3.31 -2.41 3.49
CA SER A 104 3.43 -3.83 3.85
C SER A 104 4.73 -4.06 4.61
N TRP A 105 4.62 -4.86 5.67
CA TRP A 105 5.73 -5.24 6.53
C TRP A 105 5.83 -6.75 6.61
N PHE A 106 7.03 -7.27 6.54
CA PHE A 106 7.34 -8.66 6.89
C PHE A 106 8.75 -8.77 7.44
N LEU A 107 8.93 -9.60 8.38
CA LEU A 107 10.07 -9.99 9.22
C LEU A 107 11.28 -9.03 9.28
N LEU A 108 11.90 -8.69 8.17
CA LEU A 108 13.15 -7.91 8.10
C LEU A 108 13.03 -6.63 7.29
N GLY A 109 11.85 -6.32 6.78
CA GLY A 109 11.67 -5.14 5.94
C GLY A 109 10.23 -4.83 5.61
N GLY A 110 10.05 -3.80 4.81
CA GLY A 110 8.74 -3.37 4.36
C GLY A 110 8.83 -2.59 3.06
N SER A 111 7.67 -2.34 2.47
CA SER A 111 7.52 -1.44 1.35
C SER A 111 6.43 -0.42 1.66
N ASN A 112 6.64 0.79 1.20
CA ASN A 112 5.64 1.84 1.21
C ASN A 112 5.44 2.30 -0.24
N CYS A 113 4.27 2.03 -0.77
CA CYS A 113 3.92 2.34 -2.15
C CYS A 113 2.85 3.42 -2.18
N VAL A 114 3.01 4.37 -3.10
CA VAL A 114 2.04 5.41 -3.40
C VAL A 114 1.46 5.15 -4.78
N HIS A 115 0.14 5.21 -4.89
CA HIS A 115 -0.57 5.03 -6.17
C HIS A 115 -1.46 6.22 -6.47
N VAL A 116 -1.50 6.56 -7.75
CA VAL A 116 -2.34 7.64 -8.28
C VAL A 116 -3.19 7.08 -9.43
N ARG A 117 -4.47 7.43 -9.43
CA ARG A 117 -5.43 7.09 -10.49
C ARG A 117 -6.15 8.36 -10.93
N GLY A 118 -6.59 8.38 -12.18
CA GLY A 118 -7.35 9.51 -12.71
C GLY A 118 -7.63 9.36 -14.20
N LYS A 119 -8.15 10.43 -14.80
CA LYS A 119 -8.34 10.52 -16.25
C LYS A 119 -7.51 11.68 -16.80
N VAL A 120 -6.74 11.40 -17.83
CA VAL A 120 -5.96 12.43 -18.52
C VAL A 120 -6.87 13.19 -19.49
N VAL A 121 -6.79 14.51 -19.43
CA VAL A 121 -7.55 15.40 -20.31
C VAL A 121 -6.64 16.37 -21.04
N LYS A 122 -7.08 16.76 -22.23
CA LYS A 122 -6.45 17.80 -23.04
C LYS A 122 -7.43 18.93 -23.27
N PHE A 123 -7.01 20.15 -23.00
CA PHE A 123 -7.84 21.32 -23.24
C PHE A 123 -7.91 21.62 -24.74
N THR A 124 -9.11 21.88 -25.23
CA THR A 124 -9.34 22.38 -26.56
C THR A 124 -9.50 23.89 -26.51
N LYS A 125 -8.74 24.59 -27.34
CA LYS A 125 -8.86 26.03 -27.54
C LYS A 125 -10.15 26.38 -28.29
#